data_9db5f7dfd500f4c8c0fd2b6c8bbd63cd
#
_entry.id   9db5f7dfd500f4c8c0fd2b6c8bbd63cd
#
_cell.length_a   1.000
_cell.length_b   1.000
_cell.length_c   1.000
_cell.angle_alpha   90.00
_cell.angle_beta   90.00
_cell.angle_gamma   90.00
#
_symmetry.space_group_name_H-M   'P 1'
#
loop_
_entity.id
_entity.type
_entity.pdbx_description
1 polymer ?
#
loop_
_entity_poly.entity_id
_entity_poly.type
_entity_poly.pdbx_seq_one_letter_code
_entity_poly.pdbx_strand_id
1 'polypeptide(L)'
;MTVAADAFVMQLRASAPALKAWAAYILEQVSGMLLAEIGAERYKTFFKGSPSFRLKDEASAVIKLAKKKYEMPVEQMNDLVGARFVVLLRTDLDLLEQVIIGHSGWNASRERHYDYETEADPEVFDYQSIHFLLRSVGDEKIGNVCIPDGTVCEVQIRTTLQHAYAELCHDRIYKTTGLIPPSAKRLVARCMALMETTDLMFCAAARELEQVSADRTKWIDFLTTEYFDITKMQVAADDPICCQIVDMYLHLLNGVKMSDISQEVTPPTLRAAILSRSGAGLFASPACILCYWLAQNHHTELLRIWSDEALRNDVQQVCADMGFSLN
;
A
#
# COMPACT_ATOMS: atom_id res chain seq x y z
N MET A 1 -37.23 -24.60 17.14
CA MET A 1 -35.90 -24.40 17.78
C MET A 1 -35.95 -24.98 19.18
N THR A 2 -34.84 -25.40 19.74
CA THR A 2 -34.78 -25.90 21.12
C THR A 2 -34.80 -24.71 22.07
N VAL A 3 -35.35 -24.85 23.31
CA VAL A 3 -35.37 -23.78 24.35
C VAL A 3 -34.00 -23.13 24.54
N ALA A 4 -32.92 -23.90 24.42
CA ALA A 4 -31.54 -23.42 24.50
C ALA A 4 -31.14 -22.48 23.31
N ALA A 5 -31.63 -22.77 22.11
CA ALA A 5 -31.37 -21.92 20.93
C ALA A 5 -32.12 -20.59 21.03
N ASP A 6 -33.36 -20.59 21.52
CA ASP A 6 -34.13 -19.37 21.70
C ASP A 6 -33.51 -18.47 22.79
N ALA A 7 -33.07 -19.05 23.91
CA ALA A 7 -32.34 -18.33 24.95
C ALA A 7 -31.03 -17.71 24.43
N PHE A 8 -30.26 -18.45 23.62
CA PHE A 8 -29.03 -17.92 23.00
C PHE A 8 -29.31 -16.76 22.05
N VAL A 9 -30.35 -16.84 21.20
CA VAL A 9 -30.74 -15.75 20.30
C VAL A 9 -31.12 -14.49 21.07
N MET A 10 -31.83 -14.63 22.19
CA MET A 10 -32.17 -13.49 23.07
C MET A 10 -30.89 -12.86 23.65
N GLN A 11 -29.93 -13.64 24.12
CA GLN A 11 -28.65 -13.15 24.64
C GLN A 11 -27.83 -12.46 23.53
N LEU A 12 -27.76 -13.05 22.33
CA LEU A 12 -27.08 -12.47 21.18
C LEU A 12 -27.66 -11.10 20.79
N ARG A 13 -29.00 -10.99 20.77
CA ARG A 13 -29.68 -9.71 20.51
C ARG A 13 -29.38 -8.67 21.59
N ALA A 14 -29.37 -9.06 22.86
CA ALA A 14 -28.99 -8.19 23.96
C ALA A 14 -27.57 -7.68 23.89
N SER A 15 -26.62 -8.52 23.43
CA SER A 15 -25.21 -8.19 23.28
C SER A 15 -24.90 -7.41 21.98
N ALA A 16 -25.79 -7.43 20.98
CA ALA A 16 -25.57 -6.84 19.67
C ALA A 16 -25.14 -5.35 19.69
N PRO A 17 -25.72 -4.47 20.56
CA PRO A 17 -25.26 -3.09 20.65
C PRO A 17 -23.80 -2.97 21.08
N ALA A 18 -23.35 -3.73 22.08
CA ALA A 18 -21.97 -3.74 22.55
C ALA A 18 -21.01 -4.28 21.48
N LEU A 19 -21.37 -5.41 20.85
CA LEU A 19 -20.58 -5.99 19.76
C LEU A 19 -20.39 -5.02 18.59
N LYS A 20 -21.45 -4.33 18.16
CA LYS A 20 -21.39 -3.33 17.09
C LYS A 20 -20.52 -2.13 17.47
N ALA A 21 -20.71 -1.59 18.70
CA ALA A 21 -19.95 -0.44 19.16
C ALA A 21 -18.46 -0.79 19.27
N TRP A 22 -18.13 -2.00 19.76
CA TRP A 22 -16.77 -2.48 19.85
C TRP A 22 -16.10 -2.60 18.46
N ALA A 23 -16.78 -3.22 17.51
CA ALA A 23 -16.25 -3.35 16.14
C ALA A 23 -16.08 -1.98 15.45
N ALA A 24 -17.04 -1.05 15.62
CA ALA A 24 -16.95 0.30 15.09
C ALA A 24 -15.75 1.07 15.68
N TYR A 25 -15.53 0.96 16.98
CA TYR A 25 -14.39 1.54 17.67
C TYR A 25 -13.06 0.99 17.12
N ILE A 26 -12.95 -0.33 16.95
CA ILE A 26 -11.75 -0.95 16.34
C ILE A 26 -11.48 -0.39 14.95
N LEU A 27 -12.51 -0.28 14.09
CA LEU A 27 -12.35 0.29 12.75
C LEU A 27 -11.85 1.74 12.79
N GLU A 28 -12.42 2.54 13.69
CA GLU A 28 -12.03 3.95 13.88
C GLU A 28 -10.58 4.07 14.37
N GLN A 29 -10.20 3.33 15.41
CA GLN A 29 -8.86 3.38 15.99
C GLN A 29 -7.81 2.91 14.98
N VAL A 30 -7.99 1.76 14.33
CA VAL A 30 -7.06 1.25 13.32
C VAL A 30 -6.92 2.23 12.17
N SER A 31 -8.03 2.80 11.69
CA SER A 31 -8.00 3.79 10.61
C SER A 31 -7.29 5.08 11.01
N GLY A 32 -7.53 5.57 12.23
CA GLY A 32 -6.88 6.79 12.75
C GLY A 32 -5.38 6.62 12.95
N MET A 33 -4.96 5.50 13.54
CA MET A 33 -3.53 5.19 13.72
C MET A 33 -2.83 5.03 12.38
N LEU A 34 -3.44 4.31 11.45
CA LEU A 34 -2.88 4.15 10.11
C LEU A 34 -2.75 5.49 9.38
N LEU A 35 -3.77 6.35 9.45
CA LEU A 35 -3.71 7.70 8.88
C LEU A 35 -2.55 8.52 9.46
N ALA A 36 -2.32 8.43 10.78
CA ALA A 36 -1.21 9.11 11.44
C ALA A 36 0.16 8.56 10.99
N GLU A 37 0.26 7.26 10.77
CA GLU A 37 1.50 6.58 10.38
C GLU A 37 1.91 6.87 8.92
N ILE A 38 0.96 6.75 7.98
CA ILE A 38 1.28 6.83 6.55
C ILE A 38 0.92 8.17 5.88
N GLY A 39 0.27 9.06 6.60
CA GLY A 39 -0.18 10.36 6.08
C GLY A 39 -1.41 10.29 5.16
N ALA A 40 -2.03 11.46 4.95
CA ALA A 40 -3.34 11.57 4.28
C ALA A 40 -3.31 11.08 2.82
N GLU A 41 -2.24 11.35 2.07
CA GLU A 41 -2.18 10.99 0.65
C GLU A 41 -2.10 9.48 0.44
N ARG A 42 -1.22 8.77 1.15
CA ARG A 42 -1.14 7.32 1.07
C ARG A 42 -2.40 6.65 1.61
N TYR A 43 -2.99 7.20 2.67
CA TYR A 43 -4.21 6.67 3.28
C TYR A 43 -5.39 6.64 2.31
N LYS A 44 -5.57 7.63 1.42
CA LYS A 44 -6.66 7.69 0.44
C LYS A 44 -6.74 6.45 -0.46
N THR A 45 -5.60 5.84 -0.73
CA THR A 45 -5.49 4.70 -1.66
C THR A 45 -5.13 3.38 -0.98
N PHE A 46 -4.92 3.40 0.34
CA PHE A 46 -4.44 2.24 1.09
C PHE A 46 -5.44 1.09 1.10
N PHE A 47 -6.67 1.36 1.53
CA PHE A 47 -7.73 0.35 1.53
C PHE A 47 -8.36 0.19 0.15
N LYS A 48 -8.60 -1.06 -0.26
CA LYS A 48 -9.25 -1.42 -1.55
C LYS A 48 -10.74 -1.73 -1.40
N GLY A 49 -11.31 -1.30 -0.33
CA GLY A 49 -12.71 -1.29 0.06
C GLY A 49 -12.79 -0.62 1.42
N SER A 50 -13.89 0.03 1.71
CA SER A 50 -14.07 0.66 3.03
C SER A 50 -13.97 -0.40 4.12
N PRO A 51 -13.14 -0.19 5.17
CA PRO A 51 -13.15 -1.04 6.34
C PRO A 51 -14.57 -1.22 6.87
N SER A 52 -14.95 -2.44 7.17
CA SER A 52 -16.34 -2.76 7.51
C SER A 52 -16.40 -3.86 8.58
N PHE A 53 -17.49 -3.88 9.32
CA PHE A 53 -17.77 -4.97 10.23
C PHE A 53 -19.16 -5.56 9.96
N ARG A 54 -19.35 -6.80 10.39
CA ARG A 54 -20.67 -7.44 10.36
C ARG A 54 -20.89 -8.25 11.64
N LEU A 55 -22.14 -8.27 12.11
CA LEU A 55 -22.57 -9.28 13.06
C LEU A 55 -22.83 -10.60 12.34
N LYS A 56 -22.53 -11.70 13.00
CA LYS A 56 -22.92 -13.03 12.55
C LYS A 56 -24.43 -13.14 12.54
N ASP A 57 -24.99 -13.63 11.45
CA ASP A 57 -26.44 -13.82 11.39
C ASP A 57 -26.91 -14.91 12.38
N GLU A 58 -28.11 -14.74 12.92
CA GLU A 58 -28.65 -15.59 14.00
C GLU A 58 -28.74 -17.07 13.59
N ALA A 59 -29.11 -17.35 12.34
CA ALA A 59 -29.21 -18.73 11.86
C ALA A 59 -27.84 -19.40 11.81
N SER A 60 -26.83 -18.71 11.30
CA SER A 60 -25.43 -19.19 11.29
C SER A 60 -24.88 -19.36 12.71
N ALA A 61 -25.22 -18.48 13.64
CA ALA A 61 -24.81 -18.59 15.03
C ALA A 61 -25.43 -19.83 15.70
N VAL A 62 -26.73 -20.09 15.47
CA VAL A 62 -27.44 -21.28 15.99
C VAL A 62 -26.89 -22.59 15.39
N ILE A 63 -26.57 -22.58 14.08
CA ILE A 63 -25.92 -23.75 13.44
C ILE A 63 -24.55 -24.04 14.09
N LYS A 64 -23.77 -22.98 14.39
CA LYS A 64 -22.48 -23.14 15.05
C LYS A 64 -22.62 -23.61 16.49
N LEU A 65 -23.64 -23.11 17.22
CA LEU A 65 -23.98 -23.60 18.55
C LEU A 65 -24.31 -25.10 18.57
N ALA A 66 -25.05 -25.58 17.58
CA ALA A 66 -25.38 -26.99 17.46
C ALA A 66 -24.16 -27.88 17.16
N LYS A 67 -23.17 -27.36 16.43
CA LYS A 67 -21.95 -28.09 16.06
C LYS A 67 -20.92 -28.15 17.18
N LYS A 68 -20.80 -27.07 17.95
CA LYS A 68 -19.84 -26.93 19.04
C LYS A 68 -20.60 -26.81 20.37
N LYS A 69 -20.21 -27.63 21.35
CA LYS A 69 -20.82 -27.57 22.70
C LYS A 69 -20.21 -26.41 23.48
N TYR A 70 -20.85 -25.26 23.39
CA TYR A 70 -20.50 -24.08 24.20
C TYR A 70 -21.28 -24.08 25.51
N GLU A 71 -20.61 -23.82 26.65
CA GLU A 71 -21.26 -23.61 27.95
C GLU A 71 -21.81 -22.19 28.06
N MET A 72 -21.02 -21.22 27.62
CA MET A 72 -21.37 -19.78 27.54
C MET A 72 -21.23 -19.28 26.09
N PRO A 73 -22.24 -19.48 25.23
CA PRO A 73 -22.09 -19.29 23.78
C PRO A 73 -21.69 -17.87 23.37
N VAL A 74 -22.21 -16.84 24.04
CA VAL A 74 -21.92 -15.43 23.69
C VAL A 74 -20.46 -15.07 24.03
N GLU A 75 -19.88 -15.62 25.07
CA GLU A 75 -18.52 -15.38 25.51
C GLU A 75 -17.49 -16.24 24.76
N GLN A 76 -17.87 -17.47 24.43
CA GLN A 76 -16.97 -18.46 23.84
C GLN A 76 -16.95 -18.44 22.31
N MET A 77 -17.97 -17.82 21.67
CA MET A 77 -18.06 -17.74 20.20
C MET A 77 -17.35 -16.45 19.71
N ASN A 78 -16.09 -16.59 19.36
CA ASN A 78 -15.19 -15.46 19.01
C ASN A 78 -15.56 -14.69 17.73
N ASP A 79 -16.44 -15.22 16.88
CA ASP A 79 -16.82 -14.68 15.59
C ASP A 79 -18.26 -14.12 15.53
N LEU A 80 -18.83 -13.72 16.68
CA LEU A 80 -20.15 -13.08 16.75
C LEU A 80 -20.17 -11.72 16.05
N VAL A 81 -19.06 -10.99 16.09
CA VAL A 81 -18.82 -9.82 15.29
C VAL A 81 -17.45 -9.94 14.63
N GLY A 82 -17.38 -9.55 13.37
CA GLY A 82 -16.12 -9.56 12.62
C GLY A 82 -15.91 -8.25 11.89
N ALA A 83 -14.70 -7.69 11.99
CA ALA A 83 -14.21 -6.56 11.21
C ALA A 83 -13.28 -7.04 10.10
N ARG A 84 -13.23 -6.28 8.99
CA ARG A 84 -12.41 -6.65 7.85
C ARG A 84 -11.73 -5.44 7.24
N PHE A 85 -10.45 -5.62 6.94
CA PHE A 85 -9.61 -4.67 6.21
C PHE A 85 -9.05 -5.35 4.97
N VAL A 86 -9.15 -4.69 3.82
CA VAL A 86 -8.66 -5.20 2.54
C VAL A 86 -7.68 -4.22 1.94
N VAL A 87 -6.48 -4.70 1.64
CA VAL A 87 -5.38 -3.92 1.05
C VAL A 87 -4.95 -4.52 -0.30
N LEU A 88 -4.04 -3.85 -1.02
CA LEU A 88 -3.53 -4.38 -2.28
C LEU A 88 -2.29 -5.26 -2.07
N LEU A 89 -1.33 -4.78 -1.30
CA LEU A 89 -0.01 -5.39 -1.18
C LEU A 89 0.11 -6.21 0.11
N ARG A 90 0.88 -7.29 0.06
CA ARG A 90 1.22 -8.07 1.27
C ARG A 90 1.99 -7.22 2.29
N THR A 91 2.86 -6.33 1.84
CA THR A 91 3.59 -5.39 2.72
C THR A 91 2.67 -4.44 3.49
N ASP A 92 1.47 -4.15 2.97
CA ASP A 92 0.47 -3.37 3.70
C ASP A 92 -0.21 -4.17 4.81
N LEU A 93 -0.25 -5.53 4.69
CA LEU A 93 -0.72 -6.40 5.77
C LEU A 93 0.20 -6.30 6.99
N ASP A 94 1.53 -6.30 6.78
CA ASP A 94 2.52 -6.19 7.86
C ASP A 94 2.34 -4.88 8.64
N LEU A 95 2.08 -3.78 7.92
CA LEU A 95 1.80 -2.48 8.54
C LEU A 95 0.50 -2.49 9.35
N LEU A 96 -0.58 -3.07 8.81
CA LEU A 96 -1.85 -3.22 9.55
C LEU A 96 -1.67 -4.08 10.81
N GLU A 97 -0.90 -5.15 10.71
CA GLU A 97 -0.60 -6.02 11.83
C GLU A 97 0.13 -5.27 12.94
N GLN A 98 1.16 -4.48 12.59
CA GLN A 98 1.89 -3.63 13.56
C GLN A 98 0.97 -2.64 14.25
N VAL A 99 0.09 -1.97 13.50
CA VAL A 99 -0.90 -1.04 14.04
C VAL A 99 -1.86 -1.74 15.00
N ILE A 100 -2.38 -2.93 14.65
CA ILE A 100 -3.31 -3.69 15.47
C ILE A 100 -2.65 -4.16 16.78
N ILE A 101 -1.44 -4.69 16.69
CA ILE A 101 -0.71 -5.22 17.87
C ILE A 101 -0.21 -4.09 18.77
N GLY A 102 0.17 -2.96 18.19
CA GLY A 102 0.75 -1.82 18.95
C GLY A 102 -0.26 -1.02 19.78
N HIS A 103 -1.57 -1.25 19.62
CA HIS A 103 -2.59 -0.50 20.33
C HIS A 103 -2.86 -1.06 21.72
N SER A 104 -2.88 -0.18 22.73
CA SER A 104 -3.05 -0.55 24.15
C SER A 104 -4.52 -0.70 24.60
N GLY A 105 -5.49 -0.30 23.80
CA GLY A 105 -6.93 -0.34 24.13
C GLY A 105 -7.58 -1.71 23.96
N TRP A 106 -6.83 -2.73 23.56
CA TRP A 106 -7.30 -4.11 23.49
C TRP A 106 -6.19 -5.12 23.70
N ASN A 107 -6.58 -6.34 24.05
CA ASN A 107 -5.71 -7.50 24.02
C ASN A 107 -5.85 -8.17 22.63
N ALA A 108 -4.77 -8.14 21.83
CA ALA A 108 -4.73 -8.78 20.52
C ALA A 108 -4.16 -10.19 20.63
N SER A 109 -4.89 -11.21 20.22
CA SER A 109 -4.38 -12.55 20.00
C SER A 109 -4.47 -12.92 18.51
N ARG A 110 -3.34 -13.39 17.96
CA ARG A 110 -3.28 -13.88 16.58
C ARG A 110 -3.77 -15.33 16.56
N GLU A 111 -4.92 -15.58 15.92
CA GLU A 111 -5.52 -16.91 15.82
C GLU A 111 -5.08 -17.65 14.56
N ARG A 112 -4.79 -16.89 13.50
CA ARG A 112 -4.40 -17.44 12.20
C ARG A 112 -3.42 -16.50 11.49
N HIS A 113 -2.37 -17.09 10.90
CA HIS A 113 -1.44 -16.37 10.03
C HIS A 113 -0.98 -17.31 8.92
N TYR A 114 -1.24 -16.91 7.68
CA TYR A 114 -1.00 -17.76 6.51
C TYR A 114 0.47 -18.17 6.31
N ASP A 115 1.45 -17.31 6.67
CA ASP A 115 2.86 -17.66 6.53
C ASP A 115 3.24 -18.83 7.44
N TYR A 116 2.76 -18.86 8.70
CA TYR A 116 3.01 -20.00 9.59
C TYR A 116 2.29 -21.26 9.13
N GLU A 117 1.11 -21.14 8.54
CA GLU A 117 0.38 -22.28 7.97
C GLU A 117 1.09 -22.84 6.73
N THR A 118 1.63 -21.97 5.87
CA THR A 118 2.41 -22.33 4.70
C THR A 118 3.75 -22.96 5.07
N GLU A 119 4.42 -22.48 6.12
CA GLU A 119 5.64 -23.10 6.65
C GLU A 119 5.39 -24.48 7.25
N ALA A 120 4.24 -24.66 7.92
CA ALA A 120 3.87 -25.94 8.52
C ALA A 120 3.48 -27.00 7.48
N ASP A 121 2.85 -26.59 6.37
CA ASP A 121 2.39 -27.49 5.31
C ASP A 121 2.54 -26.83 3.91
N PRO A 122 3.77 -26.77 3.37
CA PRO A 122 4.09 -26.02 2.15
C PRO A 122 3.49 -26.61 0.87
N GLU A 123 2.95 -27.82 0.91
CA GLU A 123 2.28 -28.45 -0.22
C GLU A 123 0.79 -28.06 -0.33
N VAL A 124 0.23 -27.43 0.70
CA VAL A 124 -1.19 -27.08 0.77
C VAL A 124 -1.43 -25.63 0.34
N PHE A 125 -2.16 -25.47 -0.75
CA PHE A 125 -2.67 -24.17 -1.20
C PHE A 125 -4.13 -24.04 -0.77
N ASP A 126 -4.33 -23.44 0.40
CA ASP A 126 -5.66 -23.21 0.98
C ASP A 126 -5.84 -21.73 1.34
N TYR A 127 -6.95 -21.41 1.98
CA TYR A 127 -7.35 -20.09 2.37
C TYR A 127 -6.29 -19.37 3.20
N GLN A 128 -5.82 -18.25 2.67
CA GLN A 128 -4.84 -17.37 3.33
C GLN A 128 -5.52 -16.12 3.89
N SER A 129 -5.26 -15.83 5.15
CA SER A 129 -5.71 -14.60 5.83
C SER A 129 -4.99 -14.47 7.17
N ILE A 130 -4.87 -13.25 7.67
CA ILE A 130 -4.44 -13.01 9.04
C ILE A 130 -5.69 -12.72 9.86
N HIS A 131 -5.86 -13.46 10.98
CA HIS A 131 -6.98 -13.29 11.89
C HIS A 131 -6.48 -12.92 13.29
N PHE A 132 -7.05 -11.88 13.83
CA PHE A 132 -6.88 -11.49 15.22
C PHE A 132 -8.20 -11.59 15.97
N LEU A 133 -8.12 -11.94 17.26
CA LEU A 133 -9.18 -11.68 18.22
C LEU A 133 -8.78 -10.48 19.06
N LEU A 134 -9.55 -9.40 18.95
CA LEU A 134 -9.36 -8.21 19.74
C LEU A 134 -10.37 -8.19 20.87
N ARG A 135 -9.85 -8.26 22.12
CA ARG A 135 -10.68 -8.27 23.34
C ARG A 135 -10.57 -6.93 24.05
N SER A 136 -11.71 -6.38 24.45
CA SER A 136 -11.75 -5.18 25.29
C SER A 136 -11.03 -5.43 26.63
N VAL A 137 -10.43 -4.38 27.19
CA VAL A 137 -9.69 -4.42 28.46
C VAL A 137 -10.48 -3.61 29.49
N GLY A 138 -11.10 -4.31 30.41
CA GLY A 138 -12.02 -3.71 31.37
C GLY A 138 -13.36 -3.31 30.76
N ASP A 139 -14.28 -2.83 31.63
CA ASP A 139 -15.55 -2.28 31.19
C ASP A 139 -15.33 -0.88 30.58
N GLU A 140 -15.57 -0.74 29.28
CA GLU A 140 -15.40 0.53 28.57
C GLU A 140 -16.74 1.14 28.18
N LYS A 141 -16.79 2.47 28.04
CA LYS A 141 -17.94 3.18 27.55
C LYS A 141 -17.62 3.85 26.22
N ILE A 142 -18.21 3.34 25.13
CA ILE A 142 -18.08 3.89 23.79
C ILE A 142 -19.37 4.63 23.46
N GLY A 143 -19.32 5.95 23.42
CA GLY A 143 -20.52 6.78 23.34
C GLY A 143 -21.47 6.50 24.51
N ASN A 144 -22.69 6.00 24.21
CA ASN A 144 -23.69 5.65 25.22
C ASN A 144 -23.77 4.13 25.48
N VAL A 145 -22.87 3.33 24.88
CA VAL A 145 -22.88 1.87 25.00
C VAL A 145 -21.79 1.42 25.94
N CYS A 146 -22.14 0.59 26.93
CA CYS A 146 -21.17 -0.08 27.79
C CYS A 146 -20.66 -1.34 27.07
N ILE A 147 -19.36 -1.48 26.97
CA ILE A 147 -18.67 -2.65 26.41
C ILE A 147 -18.14 -3.46 27.60
N PRO A 148 -18.67 -4.63 27.87
CA PRO A 148 -18.17 -5.49 28.94
C PRO A 148 -16.71 -5.90 28.70
N ASP A 149 -15.95 -6.11 29.77
CA ASP A 149 -14.61 -6.67 29.71
C ASP A 149 -14.58 -7.99 28.92
N GLY A 150 -13.56 -8.18 28.10
CA GLY A 150 -13.40 -9.40 27.30
C GLY A 150 -14.31 -9.46 26.07
N THR A 151 -15.07 -8.40 25.72
CA THR A 151 -15.87 -8.38 24.48
C THR A 151 -14.97 -8.58 23.27
N VAL A 152 -15.28 -9.58 22.44
CA VAL A 152 -14.44 -10.05 21.33
C VAL A 152 -14.92 -9.50 19.98
N CYS A 153 -13.99 -9.07 19.16
CA CYS A 153 -14.18 -8.88 17.72
C CYS A 153 -13.11 -9.69 16.95
N GLU A 154 -13.55 -10.52 16.00
CA GLU A 154 -12.63 -11.15 15.04
C GLU A 154 -12.23 -10.10 13.98
N VAL A 155 -10.95 -9.81 13.84
CA VAL A 155 -10.42 -8.88 12.83
C VAL A 155 -9.69 -9.69 11.76
N GLN A 156 -10.12 -9.52 10.51
CA GLN A 156 -9.54 -10.20 9.35
C GLN A 156 -8.85 -9.16 8.46
N ILE A 157 -7.56 -9.35 8.22
CA ILE A 157 -6.79 -8.53 7.28
C ILE A 157 -6.34 -9.38 6.10
N ARG A 158 -6.52 -8.85 4.88
CA ARG A 158 -6.34 -9.61 3.62
C ARG A 158 -5.89 -8.72 2.49
N THR A 159 -5.21 -9.32 1.50
CA THR A 159 -5.09 -8.69 0.19
C THR A 159 -6.41 -8.80 -0.58
N THR A 160 -6.53 -8.02 -1.66
CA THR A 160 -7.69 -8.11 -2.57
C THR A 160 -7.82 -9.51 -3.18
N LEU A 161 -6.71 -10.17 -3.51
CA LEU A 161 -6.72 -11.52 -4.08
C LEU A 161 -7.13 -12.55 -3.04
N GLN A 162 -6.60 -12.48 -1.82
CA GLN A 162 -7.02 -13.32 -0.70
C GLN A 162 -8.51 -13.11 -0.38
N HIS A 163 -8.99 -11.87 -0.49
CA HIS A 163 -10.42 -11.58 -0.27
C HIS A 163 -11.29 -12.22 -1.35
N ALA A 164 -10.93 -12.10 -2.64
CA ALA A 164 -11.66 -12.72 -3.74
C ALA A 164 -11.74 -14.26 -3.60
N TYR A 165 -10.62 -14.88 -3.20
CA TYR A 165 -10.59 -16.31 -2.91
C TYR A 165 -11.52 -16.70 -1.75
N ALA A 166 -11.50 -15.92 -0.67
CA ALA A 166 -12.35 -16.15 0.48
C ALA A 166 -13.83 -16.10 0.14
N GLU A 167 -14.26 -15.13 -0.67
CA GLU A 167 -15.66 -15.01 -1.12
C GLU A 167 -16.05 -16.21 -2.00
N LEU A 168 -15.17 -16.62 -2.93
CA LEU A 168 -15.39 -17.82 -3.75
C LEU A 168 -15.58 -19.08 -2.88
N CYS A 169 -14.68 -19.31 -1.93
CA CYS A 169 -14.74 -20.47 -1.05
C CYS A 169 -15.97 -20.44 -0.15
N HIS A 170 -16.27 -19.30 0.45
CA HIS A 170 -17.42 -19.14 1.34
C HIS A 170 -18.73 -19.41 0.62
N ASP A 171 -18.92 -18.82 -0.57
CA ASP A 171 -20.21 -18.89 -1.26
C ASP A 171 -20.44 -20.17 -2.06
N ARG A 172 -19.38 -20.77 -2.60
CA ARG A 172 -19.48 -21.90 -3.51
C ARG A 172 -19.01 -23.23 -2.93
N ILE A 173 -18.15 -23.20 -1.90
CA ILE A 173 -17.59 -24.43 -1.32
C ILE A 173 -18.23 -24.71 0.04
N TYR A 174 -18.15 -23.78 0.98
CA TYR A 174 -18.61 -24.03 2.36
C TYR A 174 -20.13 -24.02 2.53
N LYS A 175 -20.89 -23.29 1.69
CA LYS A 175 -22.35 -23.28 1.70
C LYS A 175 -22.98 -24.43 0.90
N THR A 176 -22.20 -25.15 0.11
CA THR A 176 -22.70 -26.28 -0.68
C THR A 176 -22.94 -27.47 0.23
N THR A 177 -24.17 -28.00 0.22
CA THR A 177 -24.58 -29.21 1.00
C THR A 177 -24.23 -30.51 0.30
N GLY A 178 -23.72 -30.46 -0.94
CA GLY A 178 -23.33 -31.59 -1.76
C GLY A 178 -21.84 -31.96 -1.70
N LEU A 179 -21.49 -33.10 -2.30
CA LEU A 179 -20.11 -33.51 -2.48
C LEU A 179 -19.41 -32.56 -3.47
N ILE A 180 -18.32 -31.94 -3.03
CA ILE A 180 -17.49 -31.11 -3.91
C ILE A 180 -16.59 -32.04 -4.75
N PRO A 181 -16.68 -31.98 -6.09
CA PRO A 181 -15.87 -32.85 -6.96
C PRO A 181 -14.36 -32.59 -6.72
N PRO A 182 -13.52 -33.65 -6.75
CA PRO A 182 -12.07 -33.51 -6.60
C PRO A 182 -11.45 -32.53 -7.64
N SER A 183 -12.00 -32.50 -8.85
CA SER A 183 -11.60 -31.56 -9.92
C SER A 183 -11.84 -30.10 -9.51
N ALA A 184 -12.97 -29.77 -8.87
CA ALA A 184 -13.26 -28.42 -8.38
C ALA A 184 -12.29 -28.00 -7.26
N LYS A 185 -12.02 -28.91 -6.29
CA LYS A 185 -11.01 -28.66 -5.24
C LYS A 185 -9.64 -28.36 -5.84
N ARG A 186 -9.23 -29.14 -6.87
CA ARG A 186 -7.94 -28.93 -7.55
C ARG A 186 -7.87 -27.58 -8.28
N LEU A 187 -8.97 -27.14 -8.90
CA LEU A 187 -9.03 -25.82 -9.53
C LEU A 187 -8.91 -24.70 -8.51
N VAL A 188 -9.59 -24.82 -7.37
CA VAL A 188 -9.52 -23.82 -6.30
C VAL A 188 -8.10 -23.74 -5.71
N ALA A 189 -7.44 -24.88 -5.46
CA ALA A 189 -6.04 -24.88 -5.01
C ALA A 189 -5.10 -24.22 -6.04
N ARG A 190 -5.31 -24.45 -7.35
CA ARG A 190 -4.56 -23.76 -8.40
C ARG A 190 -4.79 -22.24 -8.39
N CYS A 191 -6.04 -21.80 -8.18
CA CYS A 191 -6.34 -20.39 -8.04
C CYS A 191 -5.57 -19.77 -6.87
N MET A 192 -5.50 -20.46 -5.73
CA MET A 192 -4.74 -19.96 -4.57
C MET A 192 -3.25 -19.83 -4.86
N ALA A 193 -2.63 -20.82 -5.48
CA ALA A 193 -1.22 -20.78 -5.86
C ALA A 193 -0.91 -19.63 -6.83
N LEU A 194 -1.81 -19.36 -7.79
CA LEU A 194 -1.66 -18.23 -8.72
C LEU A 194 -1.83 -16.89 -8.01
N MET A 195 -2.80 -16.78 -7.09
CA MET A 195 -3.02 -15.55 -6.32
C MET A 195 -1.85 -15.25 -5.39
N GLU A 196 -1.29 -16.23 -4.73
CA GLU A 196 -0.08 -16.10 -3.91
C GLU A 196 1.10 -15.59 -4.73
N THR A 197 1.34 -16.20 -5.88
CA THR A 197 2.38 -15.75 -6.83
C THR A 197 2.14 -14.31 -7.30
N THR A 198 0.88 -13.97 -7.62
CA THR A 198 0.52 -12.63 -8.09
C THR A 198 0.69 -11.58 -6.99
N ASP A 199 0.33 -11.87 -5.74
CA ASP A 199 0.56 -10.97 -4.60
C ASP A 199 2.05 -10.68 -4.40
N LEU A 200 2.92 -11.69 -4.55
CA LEU A 200 4.38 -11.49 -4.52
C LEU A 200 4.89 -10.62 -5.68
N MET A 201 4.36 -10.84 -6.88
CA MET A 201 4.70 -10.04 -8.06
C MET A 201 4.24 -8.58 -7.92
N PHE A 202 3.06 -8.34 -7.33
CA PHE A 202 2.59 -6.98 -7.03
C PHE A 202 3.52 -6.25 -6.07
N CYS A 203 3.98 -6.93 -5.01
CA CYS A 203 4.95 -6.34 -4.08
C CYS A 203 6.30 -6.07 -4.75
N ALA A 204 6.76 -6.94 -5.65
CA ALA A 204 8.00 -6.73 -6.39
C ALA A 204 7.88 -5.52 -7.34
N ALA A 205 6.81 -5.44 -8.13
CA ALA A 205 6.54 -4.33 -9.03
C ALA A 205 6.40 -3.00 -8.28
N ALA A 206 5.68 -2.98 -7.14
CA ALA A 206 5.53 -1.78 -6.32
C ALA A 206 6.89 -1.27 -5.82
N ARG A 207 7.78 -2.16 -5.36
CA ARG A 207 9.14 -1.80 -4.92
C ARG A 207 10.00 -1.20 -6.04
N GLU A 208 9.92 -1.77 -7.24
CA GLU A 208 10.64 -1.22 -8.39
C GLU A 208 10.14 0.18 -8.77
N LEU A 209 8.81 0.39 -8.76
CA LEU A 209 8.22 1.69 -9.03
C LEU A 209 8.57 2.74 -7.96
N GLU A 210 8.57 2.34 -6.69
CA GLU A 210 9.00 3.20 -5.57
C GLU A 210 10.48 3.59 -5.69
N GLN A 211 11.34 2.65 -6.10
CA GLN A 211 12.77 2.91 -6.32
C GLN A 211 12.98 3.93 -7.45
N VAL A 212 12.30 3.74 -8.58
CA VAL A 212 12.35 4.69 -9.71
C VAL A 212 11.89 6.08 -9.28
N SER A 213 10.79 6.16 -8.52
CA SER A 213 10.29 7.43 -7.99
C SER A 213 11.27 8.10 -7.02
N ALA A 214 11.91 7.32 -6.14
CA ALA A 214 12.91 7.83 -5.21
C ALA A 214 14.16 8.33 -5.94
N ASP A 215 14.64 7.62 -6.95
CA ASP A 215 15.79 8.03 -7.75
C ASP A 215 15.48 9.29 -8.56
N ARG A 216 14.28 9.37 -9.15
CA ARG A 216 13.79 10.59 -9.80
C ARG A 216 13.82 11.80 -8.88
N THR A 217 13.27 11.67 -7.68
CA THR A 217 13.24 12.75 -6.69
C THR A 217 14.65 13.20 -6.30
N LYS A 218 15.56 12.27 -6.03
CA LYS A 218 16.96 12.58 -5.72
C LYS A 218 17.64 13.38 -6.82
N TRP A 219 17.40 13.04 -8.09
CA TRP A 219 17.98 13.77 -9.22
C TRP A 219 17.39 15.18 -9.34
N ILE A 220 16.08 15.36 -9.16
CA ILE A 220 15.43 16.66 -9.20
C ILE A 220 15.97 17.56 -8.07
N ASP A 221 16.04 17.05 -6.84
CA ASP A 221 16.56 17.77 -5.68
C ASP A 221 18.02 18.19 -5.86
N PHE A 222 18.84 17.28 -6.37
CA PHE A 222 20.24 17.56 -6.69
C PHE A 222 20.36 18.68 -7.74
N LEU A 223 19.68 18.56 -8.88
CA LEU A 223 19.73 19.55 -9.96
C LEU A 223 19.21 20.91 -9.48
N THR A 224 18.16 20.93 -8.67
CA THR A 224 17.60 22.16 -8.09
C THR A 224 18.61 22.85 -7.17
N THR A 225 19.34 22.07 -6.36
CA THR A 225 20.39 22.58 -5.47
C THR A 225 21.55 23.18 -6.26
N GLU A 226 22.07 22.44 -7.25
CA GLU A 226 23.15 22.90 -8.11
C GLU A 226 22.76 24.16 -8.89
N TYR A 227 21.54 24.20 -9.41
CA TYR A 227 21.03 25.37 -10.13
C TYR A 227 20.95 26.60 -9.22
N PHE A 228 20.44 26.43 -8.00
CA PHE A 228 20.42 27.51 -7.00
C PHE A 228 21.83 27.99 -6.66
N ASP A 229 22.80 27.10 -6.56
CA ASP A 229 24.19 27.47 -6.27
C ASP A 229 24.84 28.31 -7.39
N ILE A 230 24.45 28.05 -8.63
CA ILE A 230 24.93 28.78 -9.79
C ILE A 230 24.20 30.12 -9.94
N THR A 231 22.86 30.13 -9.89
CA THR A 231 22.03 31.26 -10.29
C THR A 231 21.54 32.11 -9.14
N LYS A 232 21.49 31.53 -7.91
CA LYS A 232 20.80 32.08 -6.71
C LYS A 232 19.29 32.26 -6.90
N MET A 233 18.71 31.63 -7.91
CA MET A 233 17.27 31.64 -8.18
C MET A 233 16.61 30.41 -7.58
N GLN A 234 15.49 30.61 -6.88
CA GLN A 234 14.65 29.51 -6.40
C GLN A 234 13.71 29.06 -7.52
N VAL A 235 13.66 27.75 -7.73
CA VAL A 235 12.74 27.09 -8.66
C VAL A 235 11.86 26.11 -7.87
N ALA A 236 10.62 25.93 -8.30
CA ALA A 236 9.72 24.99 -7.67
C ALA A 236 10.26 23.56 -7.79
N ALA A 237 10.06 22.74 -6.75
CA ALA A 237 10.50 21.34 -6.73
C ALA A 237 9.82 20.48 -7.82
N ASP A 238 8.67 20.93 -8.31
CA ASP A 238 7.89 20.30 -9.38
C ASP A 238 8.02 21.05 -10.73
N ASP A 239 9.17 21.69 -10.97
CA ASP A 239 9.44 22.37 -12.26
C ASP A 239 9.14 21.41 -13.43
N PRO A 240 8.20 21.75 -14.32
CA PRO A 240 7.73 20.83 -15.35
C PRO A 240 8.82 20.40 -16.34
N ILE A 241 9.75 21.31 -16.67
CA ILE A 241 10.85 21.01 -17.59
C ILE A 241 11.85 20.08 -16.92
N CYS A 242 12.21 20.34 -15.66
CA CYS A 242 13.10 19.48 -14.90
C CYS A 242 12.52 18.07 -14.73
N CYS A 243 11.27 17.99 -14.34
CA CYS A 243 10.57 16.72 -14.21
C CYS A 243 10.57 15.94 -15.52
N GLN A 244 10.19 16.57 -16.62
CA GLN A 244 10.13 15.94 -17.94
C GLN A 244 11.51 15.45 -18.41
N ILE A 245 12.55 16.25 -18.25
CA ILE A 245 13.91 15.89 -18.71
C ILE A 245 14.50 14.77 -17.84
N VAL A 246 14.32 14.84 -16.53
CA VAL A 246 14.75 13.75 -15.65
C VAL A 246 14.02 12.45 -16.02
N ASP A 247 12.71 12.50 -16.22
CA ASP A 247 11.93 11.30 -16.61
C ASP A 247 12.41 10.70 -17.96
N MET A 248 12.72 11.55 -18.94
CA MET A 248 13.22 11.11 -20.25
C MET A 248 14.57 10.38 -20.17
N TYR A 249 15.47 10.87 -19.33
CA TYR A 249 16.87 10.40 -19.30
C TYR A 249 17.24 9.64 -18.03
N LEU A 250 16.29 9.35 -17.13
CA LEU A 250 16.55 8.64 -15.87
C LEU A 250 17.27 7.30 -16.08
N HIS A 251 16.98 6.62 -17.18
CA HIS A 251 17.61 5.34 -17.54
C HIS A 251 19.11 5.47 -17.84
N LEU A 252 19.59 6.66 -18.25
CA LEU A 252 21.02 6.94 -18.50
C LEU A 252 21.76 7.34 -17.21
N LEU A 253 21.02 7.68 -16.15
CA LEU A 253 21.58 8.11 -14.87
C LEU A 253 21.92 6.94 -13.93
N ASN A 254 21.59 5.72 -14.33
CA ASN A 254 21.90 4.55 -13.52
C ASN A 254 23.41 4.37 -13.36
N GLY A 255 23.89 4.38 -12.11
CA GLY A 255 25.31 4.29 -11.77
C GLY A 255 26.12 5.59 -11.93
N VAL A 256 25.51 6.68 -12.42
CA VAL A 256 26.15 7.99 -12.52
C VAL A 256 26.21 8.64 -11.13
N LYS A 257 27.34 9.25 -10.81
CA LYS A 257 27.48 10.01 -9.57
C LYS A 257 27.07 11.47 -9.80
N MET A 258 26.38 12.04 -8.84
CA MET A 258 25.98 13.46 -8.87
C MET A 258 27.20 14.40 -9.01
N SER A 259 28.34 14.01 -8.40
CA SER A 259 29.62 14.73 -8.55
C SER A 259 30.09 14.82 -9.98
N ASP A 260 29.82 13.84 -10.82
CA ASP A 260 30.25 13.84 -12.20
C ASP A 260 29.47 14.87 -13.01
N ILE A 261 28.17 15.04 -12.71
CA ILE A 261 27.33 16.10 -13.30
C ILE A 261 27.75 17.48 -12.79
N SER A 262 28.02 17.66 -11.49
CA SER A 262 28.52 18.95 -10.96
C SER A 262 29.84 19.36 -11.60
N GLN A 263 30.72 18.41 -11.89
CA GLN A 263 32.02 18.70 -12.52
C GLN A 263 31.86 19.26 -13.93
N GLU A 264 30.90 18.82 -14.72
CA GLU A 264 30.66 19.33 -16.08
C GLU A 264 30.30 20.83 -16.11
N VAL A 265 29.58 21.32 -15.11
CA VAL A 265 29.20 22.74 -15.01
C VAL A 265 30.14 23.57 -14.11
N THR A 266 31.26 22.98 -13.66
CA THR A 266 32.29 23.68 -12.87
C THR A 266 33.04 24.78 -13.67
N PRO A 267 33.31 24.62 -15.00
CA PRO A 267 34.01 25.65 -15.75
C PRO A 267 33.32 27.03 -15.64
N PRO A 268 34.04 28.11 -15.34
CA PRO A 268 33.45 29.43 -15.18
C PRO A 268 32.67 29.92 -16.41
N THR A 269 33.08 29.48 -17.60
CA THR A 269 32.42 29.78 -18.87
C THR A 269 31.01 29.20 -18.95
N LEU A 270 30.82 27.94 -18.53
CA LEU A 270 29.51 27.28 -18.52
C LEU A 270 28.61 27.86 -17.43
N ARG A 271 29.16 28.11 -16.24
CA ARG A 271 28.40 28.81 -15.17
C ARG A 271 27.93 30.20 -15.62
N ALA A 272 28.78 30.96 -16.29
CA ALA A 272 28.40 32.25 -16.84
C ALA A 272 27.35 32.14 -17.95
N ALA A 273 27.42 31.10 -18.78
CA ALA A 273 26.41 30.82 -19.81
C ALA A 273 25.05 30.47 -19.21
N ILE A 274 25.01 29.62 -18.19
CA ILE A 274 23.77 29.30 -17.44
C ILE A 274 23.21 30.56 -16.80
N LEU A 275 24.04 31.34 -16.08
CA LEU A 275 23.62 32.54 -15.35
C LEU A 275 23.07 33.60 -16.30
N SER A 276 23.72 33.84 -17.45
CA SER A 276 23.27 34.84 -18.42
C SER A 276 21.94 34.54 -19.09
N ARG A 277 21.52 33.26 -19.10
CA ARG A 277 20.29 32.80 -19.76
C ARG A 277 19.22 32.32 -18.76
N SER A 278 19.49 32.34 -17.46
CA SER A 278 18.65 31.71 -16.40
C SER A 278 17.20 32.21 -16.31
N GLY A 279 16.81 33.20 -17.09
CA GLY A 279 15.45 33.76 -17.08
C GLY A 279 14.50 33.20 -18.14
N ALA A 280 14.91 32.29 -19.02
CA ALA A 280 14.09 31.86 -20.15
C ALA A 280 14.33 30.38 -20.56
N GLY A 281 13.29 29.73 -21.05
CA GLY A 281 13.32 28.40 -21.66
C GLY A 281 13.95 27.33 -20.76
N LEU A 282 14.75 26.46 -21.36
CA LEU A 282 15.52 25.43 -20.66
C LEU A 282 16.42 25.99 -19.55
N PHE A 283 16.99 27.16 -19.77
CA PHE A 283 17.93 27.79 -18.82
C PHE A 283 17.22 28.39 -17.59
N ALA A 284 15.90 28.54 -17.60
CA ALA A 284 15.13 28.87 -16.41
C ALA A 284 14.85 27.65 -15.52
N SER A 285 15.21 26.45 -15.99
CA SER A 285 14.99 25.17 -15.31
C SER A 285 16.31 24.56 -14.84
N PRO A 286 16.35 23.88 -13.68
CA PRO A 286 17.50 23.10 -13.22
C PRO A 286 17.96 22.02 -14.20
N ALA A 287 17.08 21.59 -15.09
CA ALA A 287 17.36 20.59 -16.12
C ALA A 287 18.49 21.00 -17.09
N CYS A 288 18.78 22.29 -17.24
CA CYS A 288 19.89 22.74 -18.08
C CYS A 288 21.22 22.12 -17.65
N ILE A 289 21.43 21.92 -16.34
CA ILE A 289 22.64 21.28 -15.79
C ILE A 289 22.77 19.84 -16.30
N LEU A 290 21.68 19.08 -16.24
CA LEU A 290 21.66 17.71 -16.77
C LEU A 290 21.89 17.70 -18.28
N CYS A 291 21.37 18.68 -19.02
CA CYS A 291 21.57 18.78 -20.45
C CYS A 291 23.04 19.03 -20.83
N TYR A 292 23.81 19.78 -20.05
CA TYR A 292 25.25 19.92 -20.25
C TYR A 292 25.98 18.57 -20.10
N TRP A 293 25.67 17.80 -19.06
CA TRP A 293 26.24 16.47 -18.87
C TRP A 293 25.82 15.49 -19.98
N LEU A 294 24.55 15.54 -20.41
CA LEU A 294 24.05 14.73 -21.53
C LEU A 294 24.72 15.12 -22.85
N ALA A 295 24.95 16.39 -23.09
CA ALA A 295 25.66 16.86 -24.29
C ALA A 295 27.08 16.29 -24.38
N GLN A 296 27.79 16.18 -23.25
CA GLN A 296 29.13 15.61 -23.19
C GLN A 296 29.13 14.09 -23.36
N ASN A 297 28.21 13.40 -22.70
CA ASN A 297 28.26 11.96 -22.54
C ASN A 297 27.28 11.21 -23.46
N HIS A 298 26.17 11.85 -23.86
CA HIS A 298 25.05 11.25 -24.59
C HIS A 298 24.43 12.19 -25.63
N HIS A 299 25.26 12.93 -26.37
CA HIS A 299 24.79 13.97 -27.29
C HIS A 299 23.79 13.47 -28.35
N THR A 300 23.97 12.23 -28.82
CA THR A 300 23.07 11.64 -29.82
C THR A 300 21.66 11.41 -29.29
N GLU A 301 21.57 10.92 -28.06
CA GLU A 301 20.29 10.71 -27.37
C GLU A 301 19.65 12.06 -27.02
N LEU A 302 20.46 13.02 -26.55
CA LEU A 302 19.97 14.37 -26.20
C LEU A 302 19.31 15.07 -27.40
N LEU A 303 19.82 14.93 -28.60
CA LEU A 303 19.29 15.58 -29.80
C LEU A 303 18.08 14.89 -30.43
N ARG A 304 17.83 13.63 -30.09
CA ARG A 304 16.88 12.78 -30.81
C ARG A 304 15.41 12.98 -30.41
N ILE A 305 15.12 13.50 -29.24
CA ILE A 305 13.79 13.32 -28.59
C ILE A 305 12.94 14.59 -28.52
N TRP A 306 13.44 15.76 -28.95
CA TRP A 306 12.75 17.03 -28.75
C TRP A 306 11.68 17.32 -29.81
N SER A 307 10.42 17.28 -29.36
CA SER A 307 9.27 17.71 -30.19
C SER A 307 8.97 19.20 -30.05
N ASP A 308 9.36 19.83 -28.94
CA ASP A 308 9.22 21.27 -28.70
C ASP A 308 10.38 22.02 -29.37
N GLU A 309 10.06 22.93 -30.31
CA GLU A 309 11.04 23.68 -31.10
C GLU A 309 11.83 24.67 -30.24
N ALA A 310 11.20 25.28 -29.21
CA ALA A 310 11.87 26.22 -28.31
C ALA A 310 12.94 25.51 -27.45
N LEU A 311 12.58 24.39 -26.83
CA LEU A 311 13.51 23.57 -26.05
C LEU A 311 14.60 22.95 -26.94
N ARG A 312 14.29 22.60 -28.19
CA ARG A 312 15.29 22.12 -29.15
C ARG A 312 16.36 23.16 -29.41
N ASN A 313 16.00 24.45 -29.60
CA ASN A 313 16.95 25.53 -29.82
C ASN A 313 17.85 25.73 -28.57
N ASP A 314 17.29 25.65 -27.37
CA ASP A 314 18.05 25.75 -26.13
C ASP A 314 19.03 24.58 -25.96
N VAL A 315 18.63 23.35 -26.31
CA VAL A 315 19.51 22.17 -26.31
C VAL A 315 20.62 22.31 -27.35
N GLN A 316 20.32 22.87 -28.52
CA GLN A 316 21.35 23.18 -29.52
C GLN A 316 22.37 24.18 -28.98
N GLN A 317 21.91 25.16 -28.20
CA GLN A 317 22.79 26.13 -27.56
C GLN A 317 23.69 25.46 -26.50
N VAL A 318 23.14 24.52 -25.70
CA VAL A 318 23.95 23.71 -24.76
C VAL A 318 25.04 22.94 -25.50
N CYS A 319 24.70 22.29 -26.61
CA CYS A 319 25.69 21.58 -27.44
C CYS A 319 26.75 22.52 -28.00
N ALA A 320 26.37 23.71 -28.46
CA ALA A 320 27.30 24.71 -28.96
C ALA A 320 28.27 25.22 -27.89
N ASP A 321 27.78 25.47 -26.67
CA ASP A 321 28.60 25.84 -25.50
C ASP A 321 29.64 24.75 -25.17
N MET A 322 29.32 23.49 -25.44
CA MET A 322 30.22 22.32 -25.25
C MET A 322 31.13 22.06 -26.46
N GLY A 323 31.04 22.89 -27.52
CA GLY A 323 31.85 22.77 -28.73
C GLY A 323 31.37 21.73 -29.74
N PHE A 324 30.15 21.20 -29.57
CA PHE A 324 29.54 20.28 -30.56
C PHE A 324 28.84 21.07 -31.66
N SER A 325 29.33 20.92 -32.89
CA SER A 325 28.67 21.49 -34.08
C SER A 325 27.51 20.60 -34.52
N LEU A 326 26.32 21.17 -34.60
CA LEU A 326 25.14 20.50 -35.14
C LEU A 326 25.10 20.78 -36.65
N ASN A 327 25.64 19.84 -37.43
CA ASN A 327 25.44 19.82 -38.88
C ASN A 327 24.21 18.98 -39.23
#